data_3919b4a37692a7a1cb34bfb4273dddea
#
_entry.id   3919b4a37692a7a1cb34bfb4273dddea
#
_cell.length_a   1.000
_cell.length_b   1.000
_cell.length_c   1.000
_cell.angle_alpha   90.00
_cell.angle_beta   90.00
_cell.angle_gamma   90.00
#
_symmetry.space_group_name_H-M   'P 1'
#
loop_
_entity.id
_entity.type
_entity.pdbx_description
1 polymer ?
#
loop_
_entity_poly.entity_id
_entity_poly.type
_entity_poly.pdbx_seq_one_letter_code
_entity_poly.pdbx_strand_id
1 'polypeptide(L)'
;MKILLVSTQDYIHHPIPSRHHNIFEELATRHEVHVPHFHVSRGKERETRLHVHEATRFPVESPFLHYTANAPHHYRVIREIIRDYDIDIVVGAHVLAGTAMIRAAKRFNVPVVFDLKDWFPDSAAAYYKNPAVKRLIREGVLAITRYNLDHSDVITTVSPGLVEKLRGYGYEAELITNGVNTDLFRPLDGGAMRTALGIAPDAFVLGFAGAVERWYALDEVIRALPEIRKRHPNAELLIVGGSLFTGYLEELQALAADLGVAGRVHFTGAVDYRDLPGYIAPMDLCLIPLSPPQWVDIALPNKYFEYSACGKPILSTPIPDMLRMGGDQIAVYRNREEFIKRVDDLALTPGRCPTGMEEHSWKKKAEAFEKIFMRLTGKR
;
A
#
# COMPACT_ATOMS: atom_id res chain seq x y z
N MET A 1 22.35 15.22 -3.73
CA MET A 1 21.96 15.54 -2.34
C MET A 1 22.13 14.32 -1.46
N LYS A 2 22.29 14.54 -0.16
CA LYS A 2 22.33 13.48 0.86
C LYS A 2 20.99 13.48 1.61
N ILE A 3 20.29 12.38 1.53
CA ILE A 3 18.89 12.23 1.97
C ILE A 3 18.84 11.20 3.10
N LEU A 4 18.15 11.49 4.18
CA LEU A 4 17.85 10.51 5.21
C LEU A 4 16.36 10.14 5.17
N LEU A 5 16.06 8.85 4.97
CA LEU A 5 14.70 8.30 5.00
C LEU A 5 14.44 7.60 6.33
N VAL A 6 13.44 8.02 7.10
CA VAL A 6 12.91 7.30 8.25
C VAL A 6 11.58 6.64 7.86
N SER A 7 11.66 5.43 7.34
CA SER A 7 10.53 4.69 6.81
C SER A 7 9.53 4.25 7.90
N THR A 8 8.28 3.99 7.51
CA THR A 8 7.25 3.42 8.39
C THR A 8 7.41 1.94 8.65
N GLN A 9 8.21 1.26 7.85
CA GLN A 9 8.37 -0.20 7.87
C GLN A 9 9.85 -0.53 8.02
N ASP A 10 10.11 -1.77 8.43
CA ASP A 10 11.43 -2.36 8.31
C ASP A 10 11.85 -2.33 6.84
N TYR A 11 12.81 -1.49 6.51
CA TYR A 11 13.20 -1.27 5.11
C TYR A 11 13.86 -2.50 4.50
N ILE A 12 14.52 -3.31 5.31
CA ILE A 12 15.31 -4.46 4.84
C ILE A 12 14.49 -5.75 4.82
N HIS A 13 13.72 -6.02 5.88
CA HIS A 13 13.05 -7.32 6.05
C HIS A 13 11.55 -7.30 5.76
N HIS A 14 10.98 -6.17 5.34
CA HIS A 14 9.56 -6.15 4.99
C HIS A 14 9.29 -6.98 3.72
N PRO A 15 8.35 -7.94 3.74
CA PRO A 15 8.20 -8.91 2.64
C PRO A 15 7.77 -8.28 1.30
N ILE A 16 7.07 -7.14 1.34
CA ILE A 16 6.53 -6.49 0.14
C ILE A 16 7.18 -5.11 -0.03
N PRO A 17 7.65 -4.74 -1.25
CA PRO A 17 8.12 -3.39 -1.51
C PRO A 17 7.03 -2.37 -1.23
N SER A 18 7.32 -1.41 -0.35
CA SER A 18 6.41 -0.31 -0.07
C SER A 18 6.69 0.88 -1.01
N ARG A 19 5.84 1.91 -0.92
CA ARG A 19 6.03 3.21 -1.55
C ARG A 19 7.46 3.75 -1.36
N HIS A 20 7.98 3.69 -0.13
CA HIS A 20 9.32 4.19 0.17
C HIS A 20 10.42 3.39 -0.51
N HIS A 21 10.28 2.06 -0.60
CA HIS A 21 11.25 1.26 -1.36
C HIS A 21 11.31 1.73 -2.81
N ASN A 22 10.18 1.80 -3.49
CA ASN A 22 10.14 2.15 -4.91
C ASN A 22 10.64 3.57 -5.18
N ILE A 23 10.25 4.55 -4.35
CA ILE A 23 10.65 5.95 -4.53
C ILE A 23 12.12 6.17 -4.19
N PHE A 24 12.60 5.64 -3.06
CA PHE A 24 13.94 5.93 -2.58
C PHE A 24 15.03 5.09 -3.24
N GLU A 25 14.71 3.88 -3.73
CA GLU A 25 15.60 3.14 -4.63
C GLU A 25 15.80 3.89 -5.96
N GLU A 26 14.78 4.54 -6.48
CA GLU A 26 14.89 5.39 -7.68
C GLU A 26 15.70 6.65 -7.38
N LEU A 27 15.46 7.32 -6.26
CA LEU A 27 16.24 8.48 -5.82
C LEU A 27 17.71 8.13 -5.59
N ALA A 28 18.01 6.93 -5.07
CA ALA A 28 19.36 6.46 -4.83
C ALA A 28 20.18 6.22 -6.11
N THR A 29 19.57 6.27 -7.30
CA THR A 29 20.30 6.28 -8.57
C THR A 29 21.01 7.62 -8.85
N ARG A 30 20.57 8.70 -8.17
CA ARG A 30 21.04 10.07 -8.40
C ARG A 30 21.51 10.79 -7.13
N HIS A 31 21.16 10.25 -5.98
CA HIS A 31 21.43 10.85 -4.67
C HIS A 31 22.02 9.83 -3.71
N GLU A 32 22.73 10.28 -2.71
CA GLU A 32 23.18 9.48 -1.58
C GLU A 32 22.02 9.38 -0.59
N VAL A 33 21.49 8.18 -0.37
CA VAL A 33 20.32 7.96 0.48
C VAL A 33 20.68 7.05 1.65
N HIS A 34 20.38 7.51 2.87
CA HIS A 34 20.60 6.79 4.11
C HIS A 34 19.27 6.34 4.71
N VAL A 35 19.26 5.17 5.36
CA VAL A 35 18.07 4.65 6.05
C VAL A 35 18.45 3.98 7.38
N PRO A 36 17.83 4.37 8.51
CA PRO A 36 17.96 3.61 9.75
C PRO A 36 17.16 2.32 9.63
N HIS A 37 17.79 1.21 9.94
CA HIS A 37 17.20 -0.10 9.95
C HIS A 37 16.54 -0.38 11.32
N PHE A 38 15.23 -0.45 11.34
CA PHE A 38 14.42 -0.86 12.48
C PHE A 38 14.05 -2.32 12.33
N HIS A 39 14.74 -3.20 13.03
CA HIS A 39 14.58 -4.65 12.92
C HIS A 39 13.26 -5.11 13.57
N VAL A 40 12.13 -4.90 12.90
CA VAL A 40 10.78 -5.24 13.36
C VAL A 40 10.09 -6.33 12.54
N SER A 41 10.71 -6.76 11.43
CA SER A 41 10.21 -7.81 10.55
C SER A 41 11.20 -8.97 10.47
N ARG A 42 10.71 -10.16 10.09
CA ARG A 42 11.50 -11.39 9.96
C ARG A 42 11.53 -11.92 8.52
N GLY A 43 11.35 -11.06 7.53
CA GLY A 43 11.42 -11.42 6.11
C GLY A 43 12.86 -11.70 5.64
N LYS A 44 12.99 -12.14 4.40
CA LYS A 44 14.30 -12.21 3.75
C LYS A 44 14.88 -10.81 3.64
N GLU A 45 16.20 -10.71 3.80
CA GLU A 45 16.92 -9.48 3.58
C GLU A 45 16.77 -9.03 2.12
N ARG A 46 16.45 -7.74 1.95
CA ARG A 46 16.30 -7.11 0.64
C ARG A 46 17.59 -6.42 0.26
N GLU A 47 18.06 -6.66 -0.94
CA GLU A 47 19.10 -5.83 -1.55
C GLU A 47 18.61 -4.39 -1.72
N THR A 48 19.46 -3.44 -1.41
CA THR A 48 19.16 -2.00 -1.49
C THR A 48 20.39 -1.21 -1.94
N ARG A 49 20.14 -0.10 -2.62
CA ARG A 49 21.17 0.91 -2.95
C ARG A 49 21.40 1.91 -1.82
N LEU A 50 20.56 1.89 -0.80
CA LEU A 50 20.65 2.83 0.32
C LEU A 50 21.75 2.44 1.29
N HIS A 51 22.34 3.45 1.94
CA HIS A 51 23.25 3.24 3.06
C HIS A 51 22.45 2.91 4.32
N VAL A 52 22.53 1.64 4.75
CA VAL A 52 21.76 1.11 5.88
C VAL A 52 22.51 1.32 7.19
N HIS A 53 21.83 1.83 8.20
CA HIS A 53 22.37 2.06 9.54
C HIS A 53 21.55 1.31 10.58
N GLU A 54 22.18 0.42 11.34
CA GLU A 54 21.49 -0.32 12.40
C GLU A 54 20.99 0.64 13.49
N ALA A 55 19.69 0.58 13.76
CA ALA A 55 19.01 1.46 14.71
C ALA A 55 18.24 0.71 15.80
N THR A 56 18.41 -0.61 15.90
CA THR A 56 17.78 -1.44 16.91
C THR A 56 18.75 -1.78 18.04
N ARG A 57 18.41 -1.39 19.26
CA ARG A 57 19.16 -1.78 20.47
C ARG A 57 18.49 -2.93 21.21
N PHE A 58 17.18 -2.90 21.29
CA PHE A 58 16.36 -3.89 21.98
C PHE A 58 15.46 -4.60 20.97
N PRO A 59 15.72 -5.87 20.63
CA PRO A 59 14.86 -6.64 19.73
C PRO A 59 13.56 -7.00 20.45
N VAL A 60 12.49 -6.27 20.14
CA VAL A 60 11.14 -6.49 20.68
C VAL A 60 10.20 -6.73 19.53
N GLU A 61 9.43 -7.82 19.59
CA GLU A 61 8.54 -8.25 18.49
C GLU A 61 7.34 -7.31 18.28
N SER A 62 6.79 -6.72 19.35
CA SER A 62 5.69 -5.76 19.24
C SER A 62 6.18 -4.45 18.64
N PRO A 63 5.67 -4.01 17.47
CA PRO A 63 6.09 -2.74 16.85
C PRO A 63 5.96 -1.54 17.79
N PHE A 64 4.86 -1.43 18.54
CA PHE A 64 4.66 -0.35 19.48
C PHE A 64 5.73 -0.33 20.59
N LEU A 65 6.00 -1.49 21.20
CA LEU A 65 7.04 -1.62 22.24
C LEU A 65 8.45 -1.40 21.66
N HIS A 66 8.70 -1.89 20.44
CA HIS A 66 9.98 -1.69 19.75
C HIS A 66 10.27 -0.19 19.59
N TYR A 67 9.36 0.56 18.99
CA TYR A 67 9.57 1.99 18.74
C TYR A 67 9.60 2.83 20.04
N THR A 68 8.89 2.44 21.08
CA THR A 68 8.92 3.16 22.36
C THR A 68 10.18 2.84 23.18
N ALA A 69 10.57 1.57 23.28
CA ALA A 69 11.77 1.15 24.01
C ALA A 69 13.07 1.64 23.34
N ASN A 70 13.10 1.67 22.01
CA ASN A 70 14.25 2.13 21.24
C ASN A 70 14.25 3.65 20.95
N ALA A 71 13.23 4.41 21.34
CA ALA A 71 13.12 5.83 20.98
C ALA A 71 14.36 6.68 21.30
N PRO A 72 15.02 6.56 22.48
CA PRO A 72 16.26 7.29 22.76
C PRO A 72 17.41 6.87 21.84
N HIS A 73 17.48 5.59 21.50
CA HIS A 73 18.49 5.04 20.60
C HIS A 73 18.24 5.49 19.15
N HIS A 74 16.99 5.45 18.69
CA HIS A 74 16.60 5.98 17.37
C HIS A 74 17.00 7.45 17.22
N TYR A 75 16.70 8.29 18.23
CA TYR A 75 17.12 9.69 18.23
C TYR A 75 18.64 9.84 18.11
N ARG A 76 19.40 9.04 18.88
CA ARG A 76 20.86 9.08 18.85
C ARG A 76 21.41 8.70 17.48
N VAL A 77 20.98 7.55 16.93
CA VAL A 77 21.44 7.06 15.62
C VAL A 77 21.09 8.05 14.51
N ILE A 78 19.83 8.51 14.45
CA ILE A 78 19.39 9.49 13.45
C ILE A 78 20.21 10.78 13.55
N ARG A 79 20.47 11.26 14.76
CA ARG A 79 21.30 12.45 14.99
C ARG A 79 22.75 12.25 14.54
N GLU A 80 23.33 11.07 14.78
CA GLU A 80 24.67 10.71 14.34
C GLU A 80 24.73 10.65 12.79
N ILE A 81 23.76 10.02 12.13
CA ILE A 81 23.67 9.99 10.68
C ILE A 81 23.62 11.43 10.11
N ILE A 82 22.74 12.29 10.64
CA ILE A 82 22.60 13.67 10.15
C ILE A 82 23.94 14.42 10.26
N ARG A 83 24.65 14.29 11.39
CA ARG A 83 25.91 14.97 11.64
C ARG A 83 27.06 14.41 10.78
N ASP A 84 27.20 13.08 10.79
CA ASP A 84 28.41 12.43 10.27
C ASP A 84 28.41 12.33 8.75
N TYR A 85 27.24 12.39 8.13
CA TYR A 85 27.08 12.35 6.68
C TYR A 85 26.64 13.70 6.09
N ASP A 86 26.52 14.77 6.87
CA ASP A 86 26.07 16.10 6.39
C ASP A 86 24.76 15.99 5.58
N ILE A 87 23.72 15.42 6.18
CA ILE A 87 22.43 15.20 5.52
C ILE A 87 21.80 16.53 5.12
N ASP A 88 21.37 16.63 3.86
CA ASP A 88 20.74 17.82 3.29
C ASP A 88 19.26 17.94 3.61
N ILE A 89 18.56 16.79 3.68
CA ILE A 89 17.12 16.72 3.89
C ILE A 89 16.73 15.41 4.55
N VAL A 90 15.71 15.47 5.39
CA VAL A 90 15.16 14.29 6.06
C VAL A 90 13.72 14.05 5.64
N VAL A 91 13.41 12.81 5.30
CA VAL A 91 12.04 12.37 4.97
C VAL A 91 11.60 11.34 6.00
N GLY A 92 10.44 11.56 6.60
CA GLY A 92 9.87 10.63 7.57
C GLY A 92 8.41 10.35 7.32
N ALA A 93 7.99 9.16 7.70
CA ALA A 93 6.60 8.73 7.58
C ALA A 93 6.11 7.97 8.82
N HIS A 94 6.99 7.59 9.72
CA HIS A 94 6.64 6.85 10.92
C HIS A 94 6.22 7.79 12.06
N VAL A 95 5.08 7.53 12.71
CA VAL A 95 4.56 8.41 13.78
C VAL A 95 5.55 8.53 14.93
N LEU A 96 5.99 7.41 15.53
CA LEU A 96 6.87 7.43 16.69
C LEU A 96 8.32 7.75 16.33
N ALA A 97 8.91 7.07 15.35
CA ALA A 97 10.27 7.35 14.90
C ALA A 97 10.39 8.73 14.23
N GLY A 98 9.29 9.23 13.64
CA GLY A 98 9.20 10.58 13.07
C GLY A 98 9.46 11.69 14.10
N THR A 99 8.96 11.53 15.33
CA THR A 99 9.23 12.48 16.42
C THR A 99 10.73 12.56 16.74
N ALA A 100 11.41 11.41 16.83
CA ALA A 100 12.86 11.36 17.06
C ALA A 100 13.64 12.00 15.90
N MET A 101 13.21 11.71 14.66
CA MET A 101 13.78 12.27 13.43
C MET A 101 13.65 13.80 13.38
N ILE A 102 12.45 14.33 13.61
CA ILE A 102 12.18 15.77 13.59
C ILE A 102 13.05 16.50 14.61
N ARG A 103 13.11 15.98 15.85
CA ARG A 103 13.97 16.57 16.91
C ARG A 103 15.44 16.56 16.52
N ALA A 104 15.91 15.49 15.88
CA ALA A 104 17.29 15.41 15.40
C ALA A 104 17.54 16.40 14.26
N ALA A 105 16.66 16.46 13.25
CA ALA A 105 16.78 17.35 12.12
C ALA A 105 16.79 18.84 12.53
N LYS A 106 15.85 19.25 13.38
CA LYS A 106 15.77 20.64 13.90
C LYS A 106 17.01 21.08 14.66
N ARG A 107 17.74 20.16 15.32
CA ARG A 107 19.01 20.50 15.99
C ARG A 107 20.11 20.93 15.02
N PHE A 108 20.07 20.48 13.78
CA PHE A 108 21.04 20.79 12.74
C PHE A 108 20.49 21.73 11.67
N ASN A 109 19.27 22.26 11.84
CA ASN A 109 18.55 23.06 10.86
C ASN A 109 18.39 22.36 9.49
N VAL A 110 18.24 21.03 9.50
CA VAL A 110 17.98 20.24 8.31
C VAL A 110 16.48 20.24 8.02
N PRO A 111 16.05 20.55 6.78
CA PRO A 111 14.64 20.56 6.42
C PRO A 111 14.02 19.16 6.49
N VAL A 112 12.72 19.13 6.84
CA VAL A 112 11.95 17.92 7.09
C VAL A 112 10.76 17.83 6.16
N VAL A 113 10.64 16.72 5.43
CA VAL A 113 9.42 16.32 4.72
C VAL A 113 8.75 15.20 5.50
N PHE A 114 7.46 15.33 5.83
CA PHE A 114 6.68 14.27 6.47
C PHE A 114 5.70 13.66 5.48
N ASP A 115 5.95 12.41 5.06
CA ASP A 115 5.13 11.67 4.08
C ASP A 115 4.02 10.90 4.81
N LEU A 116 2.87 11.54 5.03
CA LEU A 116 1.72 10.92 5.70
C LEU A 116 0.93 10.05 4.72
N LYS A 117 1.13 8.74 4.76
CA LYS A 117 0.49 7.79 3.86
C LYS A 117 -0.78 7.14 4.39
N ASP A 118 -1.05 7.27 5.68
CA ASP A 118 -2.22 6.74 6.39
C ASP A 118 -2.67 7.69 7.49
N TRP A 119 -3.95 7.62 7.86
CA TRP A 119 -4.44 8.34 9.03
C TRP A 119 -4.26 7.48 10.28
N PHE A 120 -3.03 7.48 10.82
CA PHE A 120 -2.61 6.67 11.96
C PHE A 120 -3.49 6.77 13.21
N PRO A 121 -4.08 7.93 13.60
CA PRO A 121 -4.96 8.00 14.77
C PRO A 121 -6.11 7.00 14.72
N ASP A 122 -6.78 6.89 13.58
CA ASP A 122 -7.91 5.99 13.43
C ASP A 122 -7.45 4.54 13.22
N SER A 123 -6.38 4.32 12.44
CA SER A 123 -5.82 2.99 12.17
C SER A 123 -5.31 2.32 13.45
N ALA A 124 -4.55 3.03 14.28
CA ALA A 124 -4.05 2.50 15.55
C ALA A 124 -5.18 2.18 16.53
N ALA A 125 -6.22 3.02 16.56
CA ALA A 125 -7.37 2.82 17.43
C ALA A 125 -8.27 1.64 17.01
N ALA A 126 -8.24 1.23 15.75
CA ALA A 126 -9.10 0.16 15.21
C ALA A 126 -8.83 -1.21 15.86
N TYR A 127 -7.63 -1.45 16.36
CA TYR A 127 -7.25 -2.71 17.01
C TYR A 127 -7.89 -2.91 18.40
N TYR A 128 -8.50 -1.87 18.99
CA TYR A 128 -9.06 -1.92 20.33
C TYR A 128 -10.59 -2.00 20.30
N LYS A 129 -11.17 -2.95 21.06
CA LYS A 129 -12.63 -3.13 21.16
C LYS A 129 -13.26 -2.18 22.18
N ASN A 130 -12.57 -1.90 23.30
CA ASN A 130 -13.08 -1.04 24.37
C ASN A 130 -13.12 0.43 23.90
N PRO A 131 -14.28 1.11 23.93
CA PRO A 131 -14.42 2.47 23.42
C PRO A 131 -13.54 3.50 24.13
N ALA A 132 -13.34 3.37 25.45
CA ALA A 132 -12.50 4.29 26.22
C ALA A 132 -11.02 4.13 25.85
N VAL A 133 -10.53 2.88 25.72
CA VAL A 133 -9.17 2.59 25.26
C VAL A 133 -8.99 3.07 23.83
N LYS A 134 -9.95 2.79 22.95
CA LYS A 134 -9.95 3.24 21.56
C LYS A 134 -9.79 4.76 21.46
N ARG A 135 -10.57 5.52 22.26
CA ARG A 135 -10.49 6.98 22.31
C ARG A 135 -9.11 7.45 22.83
N LEU A 136 -8.61 6.86 23.91
CA LEU A 136 -7.31 7.22 24.48
C LEU A 136 -6.17 7.02 23.48
N ILE A 137 -6.13 5.87 22.82
CA ILE A 137 -5.12 5.57 21.79
C ILE A 137 -5.21 6.55 20.63
N ARG A 138 -6.44 6.79 20.14
CA ARG A 138 -6.68 7.74 19.06
C ARG A 138 -6.16 9.13 19.38
N GLU A 139 -6.50 9.67 20.53
CA GLU A 139 -6.07 11.02 20.95
C GLU A 139 -4.56 11.08 21.19
N GLY A 140 -3.96 10.03 21.78
CA GLY A 140 -2.51 9.95 21.96
C GLY A 140 -1.76 9.93 20.63
N VAL A 141 -2.19 9.10 19.67
CA VAL A 141 -1.59 9.04 18.33
C VAL A 141 -1.83 10.33 17.56
N LEU A 142 -3.00 10.96 17.73
CA LEU A 142 -3.32 12.26 17.12
C LEU A 142 -2.38 13.36 17.61
N ALA A 143 -2.11 13.40 18.94
CA ALA A 143 -1.19 14.39 19.51
C ALA A 143 0.23 14.24 18.95
N ILE A 144 0.73 13.00 18.82
CA ILE A 144 2.04 12.73 18.22
C ILE A 144 2.05 13.08 16.73
N THR A 145 0.97 12.72 16.00
CA THR A 145 0.84 13.04 14.59
C THR A 145 0.86 14.57 14.37
N ARG A 146 0.09 15.31 15.16
CA ARG A 146 0.09 16.79 15.11
C ARG A 146 1.48 17.34 15.38
N TYR A 147 2.16 16.88 16.42
CA TYR A 147 3.53 17.31 16.69
C TYR A 147 4.44 17.12 15.46
N ASN A 148 4.35 15.98 14.79
CA ASN A 148 5.15 15.72 13.59
C ASN A 148 4.79 16.66 12.44
N LEU A 149 3.48 16.91 12.21
CA LEU A 149 3.01 17.81 11.18
C LEU A 149 3.41 19.27 11.46
N ASP A 150 3.24 19.75 12.71
CA ASP A 150 3.57 21.13 13.15
C ASP A 150 5.06 21.45 12.99
N HIS A 151 5.94 20.45 13.03
CA HIS A 151 7.38 20.63 12.99
C HIS A 151 8.02 20.18 11.68
N SER A 152 7.22 19.85 10.66
CA SER A 152 7.69 19.55 9.31
C SER A 152 7.65 20.80 8.43
N ASP A 153 8.60 20.91 7.50
CA ASP A 153 8.66 22.04 6.58
C ASP A 153 7.73 21.83 5.36
N VAL A 154 7.51 20.55 4.98
CA VAL A 154 6.52 20.14 3.97
C VAL A 154 5.84 18.85 4.42
N ILE A 155 4.55 18.78 4.21
CA ILE A 155 3.75 17.56 4.38
C ILE A 155 3.41 17.03 2.99
N THR A 156 3.68 15.73 2.75
CA THR A 156 3.21 15.02 1.55
C THR A 156 2.19 13.96 1.94
N THR A 157 1.28 13.62 1.03
CA THR A 157 0.29 12.57 1.26
C THR A 157 -0.10 11.86 -0.03
N VAL A 158 -0.81 10.71 0.11
CA VAL A 158 -0.99 9.74 -0.97
C VAL A 158 -2.34 9.83 -1.67
N SER A 159 -3.31 10.55 -1.11
CA SER A 159 -4.65 10.61 -1.68
C SER A 159 -5.34 11.97 -1.48
N PRO A 160 -6.24 12.38 -2.39
CA PRO A 160 -7.04 13.59 -2.24
C PRO A 160 -7.84 13.63 -0.93
N GLY A 161 -8.42 12.50 -0.51
CA GLY A 161 -9.15 12.40 0.75
C GLY A 161 -8.28 12.68 1.98
N LEU A 162 -7.00 12.26 1.96
CA LEU A 162 -6.04 12.64 3.01
C LEU A 162 -5.68 14.12 2.96
N VAL A 163 -5.56 14.74 1.78
CA VAL A 163 -5.37 16.19 1.66
C VAL A 163 -6.56 16.94 2.29
N GLU A 164 -7.78 16.55 1.95
CA GLU A 164 -9.00 17.14 2.51
C GLU A 164 -9.07 16.95 4.03
N LYS A 165 -8.74 15.76 4.51
CA LYS A 165 -8.67 15.45 5.95
C LYS A 165 -7.64 16.30 6.68
N LEU A 166 -6.44 16.42 6.14
CA LEU A 166 -5.38 17.28 6.69
C LEU A 166 -5.81 18.74 6.73
N ARG A 167 -6.42 19.25 5.66
CA ARG A 167 -6.98 20.62 5.61
C ARG A 167 -8.03 20.84 6.71
N GLY A 168 -8.88 19.85 7.00
CA GLY A 168 -9.82 19.88 8.11
C GLY A 168 -9.16 19.98 9.50
N TYR A 169 -7.88 19.63 9.61
CA TYR A 169 -7.05 19.82 10.80
C TYR A 169 -6.17 21.09 10.75
N GLY A 170 -6.27 21.90 9.68
CA GLY A 170 -5.51 23.13 9.50
C GLY A 170 -4.15 22.95 8.82
N TYR A 171 -3.87 21.81 8.17
CA TYR A 171 -2.62 21.53 7.48
C TYR A 171 -2.78 21.56 5.96
N GLU A 172 -1.83 22.18 5.28
CA GLU A 172 -1.69 22.05 3.83
C GLU A 172 -0.72 20.88 3.52
N ALA A 173 -1.04 20.09 2.50
CA ALA A 173 -0.22 18.95 2.09
C ALA A 173 -0.12 18.85 0.58
N GLU A 174 1.05 18.46 0.09
CA GLU A 174 1.29 18.20 -1.33
C GLU A 174 0.91 16.75 -1.65
N LEU A 175 0.11 16.59 -2.70
CA LEU A 175 -0.35 15.29 -3.15
C LEU A 175 0.71 14.60 -4.01
N ILE A 176 1.28 13.50 -3.49
CA ILE A 176 2.08 12.57 -4.26
C ILE A 176 1.46 11.18 -4.09
N THR A 177 0.61 10.78 -5.02
CA THR A 177 -0.11 9.51 -4.94
C THR A 177 0.83 8.30 -4.92
N ASN A 178 0.31 7.13 -4.58
CA ASN A 178 0.97 5.88 -4.89
C ASN A 178 1.21 5.75 -6.40
N GLY A 179 2.01 4.77 -6.78
CA GLY A 179 2.38 4.55 -8.17
C GLY A 179 2.57 3.07 -8.48
N VAL A 180 3.12 2.81 -9.65
CA VAL A 180 3.42 1.46 -10.14
C VAL A 180 4.76 1.43 -10.85
N ASN A 181 5.41 0.28 -10.86
CA ASN A 181 6.57 0.04 -11.72
C ASN A 181 6.07 -0.37 -13.11
N THR A 182 6.01 0.58 -14.05
CA THR A 182 5.49 0.36 -15.41
C THR A 182 6.38 -0.53 -16.30
N ASP A 183 7.64 -0.73 -15.93
CA ASP A 183 8.52 -1.69 -16.59
C ASP A 183 8.16 -3.13 -16.21
N LEU A 184 7.72 -3.32 -14.97
CA LEU A 184 7.32 -4.61 -14.43
C LEU A 184 5.84 -4.92 -14.72
N PHE A 185 4.94 -3.99 -14.37
CA PHE A 185 3.50 -4.12 -14.58
C PHE A 185 3.12 -3.58 -15.95
N ARG A 186 2.81 -4.47 -16.86
CA ARG A 186 2.40 -4.21 -18.24
C ARG A 186 1.49 -5.34 -18.72
N PRO A 187 0.75 -5.15 -19.81
CA PRO A 187 -0.05 -6.23 -20.39
C PRO A 187 0.84 -7.42 -20.78
N LEU A 188 0.48 -8.60 -20.28
CA LEU A 188 1.14 -9.88 -20.56
C LEU A 188 0.11 -10.90 -21.05
N ASP A 189 0.57 -11.89 -21.82
CA ASP A 189 -0.24 -13.07 -22.13
C ASP A 189 -0.40 -13.96 -20.89
N GLY A 190 -1.64 -14.31 -20.55
CA GLY A 190 -1.98 -15.13 -19.39
C GLY A 190 -2.09 -16.63 -19.67
N GLY A 191 -1.96 -17.07 -20.93
CA GLY A 191 -2.23 -18.46 -21.33
C GLY A 191 -1.37 -19.50 -20.61
N ALA A 192 -0.06 -19.27 -20.52
CA ALA A 192 0.85 -20.14 -19.81
C ALA A 192 0.52 -20.23 -18.31
N MET A 193 0.15 -19.12 -17.68
CA MET A 193 -0.22 -19.10 -16.26
C MET A 193 -1.57 -19.76 -16.02
N ARG A 194 -2.56 -19.61 -16.93
CA ARG A 194 -3.83 -20.38 -16.86
C ARG A 194 -3.53 -21.89 -16.82
N THR A 195 -2.69 -22.37 -17.72
CA THR A 195 -2.29 -23.77 -17.76
C THR A 195 -1.62 -24.22 -16.46
N ALA A 196 -0.67 -23.42 -15.95
CA ALA A 196 0.05 -23.72 -14.70
C ALA A 196 -0.86 -23.77 -13.47
N LEU A 197 -1.92 -22.96 -13.45
CA LEU A 197 -2.90 -22.90 -12.36
C LEU A 197 -4.08 -23.87 -12.54
N GLY A 198 -4.14 -24.63 -13.65
CA GLY A 198 -5.26 -25.50 -13.96
C GLY A 198 -6.56 -24.79 -14.29
N ILE A 199 -6.47 -23.53 -14.73
CA ILE A 199 -7.60 -22.71 -15.20
C ILE A 199 -7.88 -23.05 -16.66
N ALA A 200 -9.16 -23.28 -16.99
CA ALA A 200 -9.54 -23.60 -18.35
C ALA A 200 -9.22 -22.44 -19.32
N PRO A 201 -8.78 -22.72 -20.56
CA PRO A 201 -8.44 -21.67 -21.52
C PRO A 201 -9.58 -20.68 -21.81
N ASP A 202 -10.82 -21.15 -21.79
CA ASP A 202 -12.06 -20.39 -22.02
C ASP A 202 -12.71 -19.88 -20.72
N ALA A 203 -12.07 -20.05 -19.57
CA ALA A 203 -12.59 -19.56 -18.30
C ALA A 203 -12.68 -18.03 -18.30
N PHE A 204 -13.78 -17.51 -17.73
CA PHE A 204 -13.90 -16.11 -17.36
C PHE A 204 -13.36 -15.95 -15.93
N VAL A 205 -12.17 -15.36 -15.79
CA VAL A 205 -11.41 -15.29 -14.56
C VAL A 205 -11.64 -13.98 -13.83
N LEU A 206 -12.37 -14.04 -12.72
CA LEU A 206 -12.39 -12.99 -11.71
C LEU A 206 -11.09 -13.07 -10.89
N GLY A 207 -10.39 -11.97 -10.69
CA GLY A 207 -9.09 -12.01 -10.04
C GLY A 207 -8.92 -11.00 -8.90
N PHE A 208 -8.26 -11.42 -7.83
CA PHE A 208 -7.79 -10.57 -6.75
C PHE A 208 -6.32 -10.83 -6.50
N ALA A 209 -5.50 -9.78 -6.33
CA ALA A 209 -4.11 -9.90 -5.99
C ALA A 209 -3.73 -8.97 -4.82
N GLY A 210 -3.11 -9.54 -3.76
CA GLY A 210 -2.63 -8.81 -2.59
C GLY A 210 -2.86 -9.55 -1.29
N ALA A 211 -2.66 -8.87 -0.15
CA ALA A 211 -2.90 -9.45 1.17
C ALA A 211 -4.36 -9.92 1.30
N VAL A 212 -4.54 -11.18 1.67
CA VAL A 212 -5.86 -11.82 1.87
C VAL A 212 -6.31 -11.54 3.30
N GLU A 213 -7.02 -10.41 3.46
CA GLU A 213 -7.41 -9.91 4.77
C GLU A 213 -8.88 -9.51 4.79
N ARG A 214 -9.48 -9.47 5.98
CA ARG A 214 -10.93 -9.26 6.17
C ARG A 214 -11.45 -7.90 5.68
N TRP A 215 -10.59 -6.90 5.52
CA TRP A 215 -11.01 -5.64 4.91
C TRP A 215 -11.20 -5.72 3.39
N TYR A 216 -10.79 -6.82 2.77
CA TYR A 216 -11.27 -7.19 1.44
C TYR A 216 -12.35 -8.26 1.63
N ALA A 217 -13.57 -7.95 1.27
CA ALA A 217 -14.73 -8.84 1.40
C ALA A 217 -14.70 -9.99 0.37
N LEU A 218 -13.62 -10.78 0.39
CA LEU A 218 -13.45 -11.92 -0.53
C LEU A 218 -14.44 -13.05 -0.24
N ASP A 219 -14.92 -13.18 0.98
CA ASP A 219 -15.99 -14.10 1.33
C ASP A 219 -17.29 -13.76 0.59
N GLU A 220 -17.63 -12.46 0.43
CA GLU A 220 -18.78 -12.05 -0.35
C GLU A 220 -18.61 -12.35 -1.85
N VAL A 221 -17.39 -12.24 -2.38
CA VAL A 221 -17.07 -12.64 -3.77
C VAL A 221 -17.28 -14.15 -3.94
N ILE A 222 -16.76 -14.97 -3.00
CA ILE A 222 -16.92 -16.44 -3.04
C ILE A 222 -18.40 -16.83 -2.90
N ARG A 223 -19.16 -16.16 -2.02
CA ARG A 223 -20.61 -16.38 -1.87
C ARG A 223 -21.43 -16.04 -3.12
N ALA A 224 -20.95 -15.11 -3.94
CA ALA A 224 -21.59 -14.76 -5.20
C ALA A 224 -21.28 -15.75 -6.33
N LEU A 225 -20.18 -16.49 -6.26
CA LEU A 225 -19.69 -17.34 -7.35
C LEU A 225 -20.70 -18.42 -7.79
N PRO A 226 -21.42 -19.14 -6.90
CA PRO A 226 -22.45 -20.10 -7.32
C PRO A 226 -23.54 -19.47 -8.19
N GLU A 227 -23.96 -18.24 -7.90
CA GLU A 227 -24.98 -17.54 -8.67
C GLU A 227 -24.45 -17.05 -10.02
N ILE A 228 -23.23 -16.49 -10.04
CA ILE A 228 -22.53 -16.10 -11.28
C ILE A 228 -22.41 -17.30 -12.21
N ARG A 229 -22.04 -18.47 -11.69
CA ARG A 229 -21.88 -19.68 -12.48
C ARG A 229 -23.14 -20.26 -13.07
N LYS A 230 -24.34 -19.90 -12.59
CA LYS A 230 -25.59 -20.27 -13.26
C LYS A 230 -25.71 -19.64 -14.64
N ARG A 231 -25.12 -18.45 -14.85
CA ARG A 231 -25.13 -17.70 -16.12
C ARG A 231 -23.82 -17.85 -16.88
N HIS A 232 -22.71 -17.93 -16.17
CA HIS A 232 -21.37 -18.09 -16.70
C HIS A 232 -20.73 -19.37 -16.13
N PRO A 233 -21.08 -20.58 -16.65
CA PRO A 233 -20.61 -21.86 -16.08
C PRO A 233 -19.09 -22.01 -16.03
N ASN A 234 -18.38 -21.28 -16.92
CA ASN A 234 -16.93 -21.24 -17.00
C ASN A 234 -16.29 -20.14 -16.11
N ALA A 235 -17.07 -19.44 -15.28
CA ALA A 235 -16.51 -18.47 -14.35
C ALA A 235 -15.66 -19.13 -13.27
N GLU A 236 -14.48 -18.60 -13.05
CA GLU A 236 -13.51 -19.03 -12.02
C GLU A 236 -12.99 -17.83 -11.24
N LEU A 237 -12.52 -18.05 -10.02
CA LEU A 237 -11.96 -17.02 -9.15
C LEU A 237 -10.50 -17.33 -8.86
N LEU A 238 -9.62 -16.37 -9.13
CA LEU A 238 -8.20 -16.46 -8.82
C LEU A 238 -7.86 -15.47 -7.69
N ILE A 239 -7.40 -15.99 -6.55
CA ILE A 239 -6.96 -15.22 -5.38
C ILE A 239 -5.46 -15.40 -5.22
N VAL A 240 -4.71 -14.34 -5.52
CA VAL A 240 -3.24 -14.29 -5.44
C VAL A 240 -2.82 -13.54 -4.18
N GLY A 241 -2.17 -14.25 -3.26
CA GLY A 241 -1.69 -13.70 -1.99
C GLY A 241 -1.99 -14.58 -0.80
N GLY A 242 -1.43 -14.21 0.34
CA GLY A 242 -1.61 -14.90 1.62
C GLY A 242 -2.14 -13.97 2.72
N SER A 243 -2.61 -14.55 3.82
CA SER A 243 -2.93 -13.81 5.04
C SER A 243 -1.62 -13.41 5.74
N LEU A 244 -1.52 -12.14 6.11
CA LEU A 244 -0.38 -11.61 6.87
C LEU A 244 -0.70 -11.49 8.37
N PHE A 245 -1.97 -11.21 8.71
CA PHE A 245 -2.38 -10.84 10.06
C PHE A 245 -3.50 -11.71 10.63
N THR A 246 -4.30 -12.34 9.75
CA THR A 246 -5.53 -13.05 10.18
C THR A 246 -5.61 -14.40 9.51
N GLY A 247 -5.95 -15.47 9.99
CA GLY A 247 -6.17 -16.76 9.28
C GLY A 247 -7.33 -16.75 8.26
N TYR A 248 -7.54 -15.63 7.56
CA TYR A 248 -8.69 -15.44 6.68
C TYR A 248 -8.62 -16.29 5.42
N LEU A 249 -7.41 -16.63 4.96
CA LEU A 249 -7.24 -17.50 3.79
C LEU A 249 -7.85 -18.88 4.00
N GLU A 250 -7.61 -19.49 5.15
CA GLU A 250 -8.14 -20.81 5.53
C GLU A 250 -9.66 -20.77 5.64
N GLU A 251 -10.23 -19.68 6.15
CA GLU A 251 -11.68 -19.50 6.21
C GLU A 251 -12.32 -19.40 4.81
N LEU A 252 -11.64 -18.69 3.88
CA LEU A 252 -12.10 -18.60 2.49
C LEU A 252 -12.04 -19.95 1.77
N GLN A 253 -11.02 -20.75 2.04
CA GLN A 253 -10.91 -22.12 1.50
C GLN A 253 -12.04 -23.01 2.00
N ALA A 254 -12.32 -22.98 3.32
CA ALA A 254 -13.43 -23.68 3.92
C ALA A 254 -14.77 -23.24 3.33
N LEU A 255 -14.98 -21.92 3.19
CA LEU A 255 -16.20 -21.36 2.58
C LEU A 255 -16.40 -21.82 1.14
N ALA A 256 -15.34 -21.87 0.34
CA ALA A 256 -15.41 -22.37 -1.04
C ALA A 256 -15.81 -23.87 -1.09
N ALA A 257 -15.34 -24.68 -0.16
CA ALA A 257 -15.70 -26.07 -0.03
C ALA A 257 -17.18 -26.22 0.39
N ASP A 258 -17.63 -25.50 1.40
CA ASP A 258 -19.01 -25.54 1.91
C ASP A 258 -20.03 -25.12 0.82
N LEU A 259 -19.65 -24.21 -0.06
CA LEU A 259 -20.50 -23.76 -1.17
C LEU A 259 -20.37 -24.63 -2.44
N GLY A 260 -19.55 -25.68 -2.41
CA GLY A 260 -19.36 -26.60 -3.55
C GLY A 260 -18.63 -25.98 -4.73
N VAL A 261 -17.88 -24.88 -4.51
CA VAL A 261 -17.13 -24.18 -5.56
C VAL A 261 -15.60 -24.29 -5.43
N ALA A 262 -15.10 -25.14 -4.53
CA ALA A 262 -13.66 -25.26 -4.27
C ALA A 262 -12.83 -25.53 -5.55
N GLY A 263 -13.32 -26.34 -6.49
CA GLY A 263 -12.66 -26.61 -7.77
C GLY A 263 -12.72 -25.44 -8.78
N ARG A 264 -13.24 -24.28 -8.37
CA ARG A 264 -13.40 -23.08 -9.20
C ARG A 264 -12.81 -21.83 -8.53
N VAL A 265 -12.17 -22.01 -7.38
CA VAL A 265 -11.45 -20.94 -6.66
C VAL A 265 -10.01 -21.37 -6.52
N HIS A 266 -9.11 -20.64 -7.16
CA HIS A 266 -7.68 -20.89 -7.18
C HIS A 266 -6.99 -19.99 -6.17
N PHE A 267 -6.34 -20.58 -5.17
CA PHE A 267 -5.56 -19.88 -4.16
C PHE A 267 -4.07 -20.14 -4.40
N THR A 268 -3.30 -19.11 -4.69
CA THR A 268 -1.86 -19.28 -4.94
C THR A 268 -1.01 -19.22 -3.68
N GLY A 269 -1.55 -18.66 -2.59
CA GLY A 269 -0.73 -18.20 -1.48
C GLY A 269 0.10 -16.97 -1.85
N ALA A 270 1.07 -16.62 -1.00
CA ALA A 270 1.96 -15.50 -1.25
C ALA A 270 2.90 -15.79 -2.44
N VAL A 271 3.04 -14.82 -3.34
CA VAL A 271 3.93 -14.87 -4.50
C VAL A 271 4.95 -13.75 -4.43
N ASP A 272 6.08 -13.90 -5.12
CA ASP A 272 7.05 -12.80 -5.22
C ASP A 272 6.41 -11.62 -5.97
N TYR A 273 6.71 -10.40 -5.51
CA TYR A 273 6.17 -9.17 -6.13
C TYR A 273 6.60 -9.03 -7.59
N ARG A 274 7.77 -9.55 -7.95
CA ARG A 274 8.30 -9.53 -9.32
C ARG A 274 7.50 -10.43 -10.27
N ASP A 275 6.88 -11.49 -9.74
CA ASP A 275 6.09 -12.45 -10.51
C ASP A 275 4.61 -12.05 -10.58
N LEU A 276 4.18 -11.09 -9.75
CA LEU A 276 2.79 -10.69 -9.63
C LEU A 276 2.12 -10.31 -10.96
N PRO A 277 2.76 -9.59 -11.90
CA PRO A 277 2.16 -9.33 -13.22
C PRO A 277 1.79 -10.59 -14.01
N GLY A 278 2.60 -11.66 -13.88
CA GLY A 278 2.30 -12.97 -14.47
C GLY A 278 1.03 -13.60 -13.90
N TYR A 279 0.76 -13.39 -12.61
CA TYR A 279 -0.48 -13.86 -11.95
C TYR A 279 -1.69 -12.95 -12.22
N ILE A 280 -1.48 -11.68 -12.55
CA ILE A 280 -2.54 -10.77 -12.98
C ILE A 280 -2.93 -11.05 -14.44
N ALA A 281 -1.98 -11.48 -15.26
CA ALA A 281 -2.18 -11.71 -16.70
C ALA A 281 -3.37 -12.64 -17.03
N PRO A 282 -3.61 -13.78 -16.35
CA PRO A 282 -4.75 -14.66 -16.61
C PRO A 282 -6.13 -14.09 -16.24
N MET A 283 -6.19 -13.01 -15.47
CA MET A 283 -7.44 -12.40 -15.00
C MET A 283 -8.14 -11.64 -16.13
N ASP A 284 -9.45 -11.83 -16.30
CA ASP A 284 -10.27 -11.07 -17.24
C ASP A 284 -10.88 -9.84 -16.57
N LEU A 285 -11.19 -9.92 -15.27
CA LEU A 285 -11.75 -8.85 -14.47
C LEU A 285 -11.07 -8.81 -13.09
N CYS A 286 -10.38 -7.73 -12.80
CA CYS A 286 -9.69 -7.54 -11.52
C CYS A 286 -10.61 -6.92 -10.47
N LEU A 287 -10.57 -7.43 -9.24
CA LEU A 287 -11.45 -7.04 -8.16
C LEU A 287 -10.74 -6.21 -7.09
N ILE A 288 -11.39 -5.14 -6.63
CA ILE A 288 -11.01 -4.37 -5.45
C ILE A 288 -12.22 -4.32 -4.50
N PRO A 289 -12.52 -5.44 -3.81
CA PRO A 289 -13.70 -5.58 -2.98
C PRO A 289 -13.45 -5.06 -1.56
N LEU A 290 -13.02 -3.80 -1.43
CA LEU A 290 -12.72 -3.20 -0.13
C LEU A 290 -14.02 -3.06 0.68
N SER A 291 -14.06 -3.73 1.84
CA SER A 291 -15.22 -3.62 2.75
C SER A 291 -15.16 -2.29 3.49
N PRO A 292 -16.27 -1.55 3.55
CA PRO A 292 -16.26 -0.30 4.26
C PRO A 292 -16.10 -0.53 5.76
N PRO A 293 -14.97 -0.12 6.34
CA PRO A 293 -14.98 0.75 7.47
C PRO A 293 -14.01 1.91 7.29
N GLN A 294 -14.38 3.03 7.80
CA GLN A 294 -13.63 4.16 8.37
C GLN A 294 -12.47 4.79 7.58
N TRP A 295 -11.80 4.14 6.64
CA TRP A 295 -10.70 4.70 5.83
C TRP A 295 -10.91 4.59 4.31
N VAL A 296 -12.08 4.14 3.88
CA VAL A 296 -12.43 4.09 2.45
C VAL A 296 -12.33 5.47 1.81
N ASP A 297 -12.69 6.52 2.56
CA ASP A 297 -12.68 7.91 2.10
C ASP A 297 -11.28 8.48 1.81
N ILE A 298 -10.24 7.81 2.32
CA ILE A 298 -8.84 8.22 2.14
C ILE A 298 -8.00 7.15 1.43
N ALA A 299 -8.62 6.03 1.05
CA ALA A 299 -7.91 4.92 0.44
C ALA A 299 -7.61 5.18 -1.04
N LEU A 300 -6.37 4.91 -1.42
CA LEU A 300 -5.97 4.80 -2.82
C LEU A 300 -5.08 3.57 -2.97
N PRO A 301 -5.67 2.37 -3.20
CA PRO A 301 -4.96 1.11 -3.15
C PRO A 301 -3.98 0.96 -4.32
N ASN A 302 -2.80 0.38 -4.06
CA ASN A 302 -1.81 0.09 -5.09
C ASN A 302 -2.35 -0.81 -6.22
N LYS A 303 -3.29 -1.70 -5.89
CA LYS A 303 -3.97 -2.58 -6.85
C LYS A 303 -4.59 -1.82 -8.03
N TYR A 304 -5.12 -0.61 -7.79
CA TYR A 304 -5.63 0.24 -8.85
C TYR A 304 -4.56 0.51 -9.91
N PHE A 305 -3.36 0.92 -9.49
CA PHE A 305 -2.26 1.22 -10.39
C PHE A 305 -1.70 -0.05 -11.05
N GLU A 306 -1.57 -1.13 -10.30
CA GLU A 306 -1.02 -2.40 -10.77
C GLU A 306 -1.94 -3.06 -11.83
N TYR A 307 -3.25 -3.14 -11.56
CA TYR A 307 -4.22 -3.67 -12.51
C TYR A 307 -4.34 -2.81 -13.76
N SER A 308 -4.38 -1.48 -13.58
CA SER A 308 -4.43 -0.53 -14.68
C SER A 308 -3.20 -0.63 -15.59
N ALA A 309 -2.00 -0.73 -15.01
CA ALA A 309 -0.76 -0.90 -15.76
C ALA A 309 -0.71 -2.24 -16.51
N CYS A 310 -1.33 -3.29 -15.97
CA CYS A 310 -1.51 -4.58 -16.65
C CYS A 310 -2.63 -4.56 -17.72
N GLY A 311 -3.30 -3.42 -17.94
CA GLY A 311 -4.38 -3.29 -18.90
C GLY A 311 -5.63 -4.10 -18.54
N LYS A 312 -5.94 -4.21 -17.24
CA LYS A 312 -7.08 -5.01 -16.76
C LYS A 312 -8.27 -4.13 -16.40
N PRO A 313 -9.51 -4.52 -16.81
CA PRO A 313 -10.71 -3.88 -16.29
C PRO A 313 -10.85 -4.13 -14.79
N ILE A 314 -11.41 -3.14 -14.08
CA ILE A 314 -11.50 -3.16 -12.62
C ILE A 314 -12.96 -3.07 -12.19
N LEU A 315 -13.39 -3.99 -11.31
CA LEU A 315 -14.65 -3.95 -10.58
C LEU A 315 -14.37 -3.74 -9.08
N SER A 316 -14.91 -2.67 -8.52
CA SER A 316 -14.60 -2.26 -7.16
C SER A 316 -15.82 -1.86 -6.37
N THR A 317 -15.74 -1.93 -5.05
CA THR A 317 -16.61 -1.14 -4.18
C THR A 317 -16.34 0.36 -4.38
N PRO A 318 -17.26 1.27 -4.00
CA PRO A 318 -17.05 2.70 -4.22
C PRO A 318 -15.95 3.25 -3.31
N ILE A 319 -14.77 3.50 -3.89
CA ILE A 319 -13.64 4.14 -3.22
C ILE A 319 -13.47 5.54 -3.83
N PRO A 320 -13.82 6.63 -3.10
CA PRO A 320 -13.93 7.96 -3.67
C PRO A 320 -12.70 8.44 -4.42
N ASP A 321 -11.51 8.30 -3.82
CA ASP A 321 -10.27 8.78 -4.44
C ASP A 321 -9.86 7.99 -5.69
N MET A 322 -10.12 6.67 -5.69
CA MET A 322 -9.90 5.85 -6.87
C MET A 322 -10.86 6.21 -8.01
N LEU A 323 -12.13 6.50 -7.69
CA LEU A 323 -13.12 6.94 -8.67
C LEU A 323 -12.81 8.33 -9.24
N ARG A 324 -12.26 9.25 -8.43
CA ARG A 324 -11.76 10.55 -8.90
C ARG A 324 -10.66 10.39 -9.94
N MET A 325 -9.81 9.38 -9.81
CA MET A 325 -8.71 9.12 -10.73
C MET A 325 -9.11 8.32 -11.97
N GLY A 326 -9.89 7.26 -11.80
CA GLY A 326 -10.25 6.33 -12.87
C GLY A 326 -11.54 6.69 -13.60
N GLY A 327 -12.39 7.53 -13.00
CA GLY A 327 -13.66 7.96 -13.57
C GLY A 327 -14.55 6.78 -13.96
N ASP A 328 -15.09 6.84 -15.18
CA ASP A 328 -15.97 5.83 -15.79
C ASP A 328 -15.23 4.56 -16.26
N GLN A 329 -13.91 4.52 -16.14
CA GLN A 329 -13.09 3.34 -16.48
C GLN A 329 -13.10 2.29 -15.36
N ILE A 330 -13.69 2.60 -14.19
CA ILE A 330 -13.85 1.67 -13.07
C ILE A 330 -15.33 1.31 -12.93
N ALA A 331 -15.63 0.02 -13.03
CA ALA A 331 -16.95 -0.48 -12.71
C ALA A 331 -17.16 -0.53 -11.19
N VAL A 332 -18.35 -0.16 -10.72
CA VAL A 332 -18.65 -0.04 -9.29
C VAL A 332 -19.85 -0.89 -8.92
N TYR A 333 -19.79 -1.51 -7.73
CA TYR A 333 -20.92 -2.18 -7.08
C TYR A 333 -20.98 -1.83 -5.59
N ARG A 334 -22.15 -1.91 -4.98
CA ARG A 334 -22.39 -1.55 -3.57
C ARG A 334 -22.85 -2.72 -2.71
N ASN A 335 -23.37 -3.77 -3.37
CA ASN A 335 -23.89 -4.96 -2.70
C ASN A 335 -23.70 -6.18 -3.62
N ARG A 336 -24.03 -7.38 -3.11
CA ARG A 336 -23.86 -8.64 -3.82
C ARG A 336 -24.69 -8.71 -5.12
N GLU A 337 -25.91 -8.16 -5.11
CA GLU A 337 -26.77 -8.18 -6.31
C GLU A 337 -26.19 -7.31 -7.42
N GLU A 338 -25.73 -6.10 -7.09
CA GLU A 338 -25.02 -5.24 -8.03
C GLU A 338 -23.70 -5.88 -8.49
N PHE A 339 -22.97 -6.55 -7.59
CA PHE A 339 -21.74 -7.27 -7.95
C PHE A 339 -22.03 -8.33 -9.02
N ILE A 340 -23.00 -9.22 -8.80
CA ILE A 340 -23.37 -10.27 -9.75
C ILE A 340 -23.79 -9.64 -11.08
N LYS A 341 -24.66 -8.63 -11.06
CA LYS A 341 -25.08 -7.92 -12.27
C LYS A 341 -23.90 -7.30 -13.04
N ARG A 342 -22.96 -6.66 -12.34
CA ARG A 342 -21.78 -6.06 -12.99
C ARG A 342 -20.86 -7.11 -13.59
N VAL A 343 -20.71 -8.25 -12.92
CA VAL A 343 -19.95 -9.38 -13.48
C VAL A 343 -20.62 -9.89 -14.74
N ASP A 344 -21.95 -10.03 -14.77
CA ASP A 344 -22.70 -10.43 -15.98
C ASP A 344 -22.47 -9.42 -17.12
N ASP A 345 -22.61 -8.12 -16.85
CA ASP A 345 -22.43 -7.06 -17.84
C ASP A 345 -21.00 -7.09 -18.44
N LEU A 346 -19.97 -7.25 -17.57
CA LEU A 346 -18.56 -7.22 -17.95
C LEU A 346 -18.05 -8.51 -18.59
N ALA A 347 -18.68 -9.64 -18.32
CA ALA A 347 -18.39 -10.89 -19.01
C ALA A 347 -18.86 -10.86 -20.47
N LEU A 348 -19.92 -10.13 -20.75
CA LEU A 348 -20.46 -9.97 -22.11
C LEU A 348 -19.78 -8.84 -22.90
N THR A 349 -19.42 -7.77 -22.19
CA THR A 349 -18.78 -6.59 -22.81
C THR A 349 -17.62 -6.16 -21.87
N PRO A 350 -16.37 -6.51 -22.23
CA PRO A 350 -15.23 -6.17 -21.40
C PRO A 350 -15.19 -4.68 -21.05
N GLY A 351 -14.98 -4.40 -19.76
CA GLY A 351 -14.87 -3.04 -19.26
C GLY A 351 -13.68 -2.29 -19.87
N ARG A 352 -13.71 -0.96 -19.74
CA ARG A 352 -12.56 -0.13 -20.11
C ARG A 352 -11.45 -0.36 -19.11
N CYS A 353 -10.20 -0.30 -19.58
CA CYS A 353 -9.02 -0.35 -18.74
C CYS A 353 -8.55 1.08 -18.45
N PRO A 354 -8.25 1.43 -17.19
CA PRO A 354 -7.64 2.72 -16.91
C PRO A 354 -6.31 2.89 -17.64
N THR A 355 -6.06 4.10 -18.17
CA THR A 355 -4.88 4.45 -18.97
C THR A 355 -4.03 5.54 -18.32
N GLY A 356 -2.88 5.89 -18.90
CA GLY A 356 -2.02 6.97 -18.40
C GLY A 356 -1.18 6.60 -17.19
N MET A 357 -0.89 5.32 -16.98
CA MET A 357 -0.14 4.84 -15.81
C MET A 357 1.33 5.26 -15.78
N GLU A 358 1.89 5.71 -16.90
CA GLU A 358 3.23 6.30 -16.96
C GLU A 358 3.38 7.52 -16.05
N GLU A 359 2.35 8.38 -15.96
CA GLU A 359 2.32 9.53 -15.05
C GLU A 359 2.23 9.10 -13.58
N HIS A 360 1.85 7.85 -13.34
CA HIS A 360 1.83 7.23 -12.02
C HIS A 360 3.00 6.27 -11.78
N SER A 361 4.04 6.29 -12.62
CA SER A 361 5.26 5.48 -12.39
C SER A 361 5.97 5.94 -11.11
N TRP A 362 6.62 5.00 -10.42
CA TRP A 362 7.42 5.33 -9.24
C TRP A 362 8.54 6.33 -9.56
N LYS A 363 9.07 6.31 -10.80
CA LYS A 363 10.01 7.30 -11.30
C LYS A 363 9.42 8.72 -11.23
N LYS A 364 8.19 8.92 -11.71
CA LYS A 364 7.49 10.21 -11.62
C LYS A 364 7.25 10.65 -10.17
N LYS A 365 6.98 9.69 -9.27
CA LYS A 365 6.82 9.99 -7.84
C LYS A 365 8.16 10.40 -7.19
N ALA A 366 9.26 9.76 -7.57
CA ALA A 366 10.61 10.14 -7.16
C ALA A 366 10.97 11.56 -7.66
N GLU A 367 10.68 11.88 -8.93
CA GLU A 367 10.87 13.23 -9.49
C GLU A 367 10.04 14.30 -8.73
N ALA A 368 8.83 13.95 -8.27
CA ALA A 368 8.01 14.86 -7.47
C ALA A 368 8.64 15.15 -6.10
N PHE A 369 9.16 14.13 -5.42
CA PHE A 369 9.93 14.32 -4.17
C PHE A 369 11.19 15.14 -4.41
N GLU A 370 11.93 14.86 -5.46
CA GLU A 370 13.16 15.57 -5.82
C GLU A 370 12.91 17.09 -6.01
N LYS A 371 11.79 17.47 -6.64
CA LYS A 371 11.39 18.89 -6.77
C LYS A 371 11.17 19.55 -5.40
N ILE A 372 10.54 18.85 -4.46
CA ILE A 372 10.36 19.34 -3.08
C ILE A 372 11.73 19.51 -2.43
N PHE A 373 12.63 18.54 -2.58
CA PHE A 373 13.98 18.59 -2.00
C PHE A 373 14.80 19.76 -2.52
N MET A 374 14.79 19.96 -3.84
CA MET A 374 15.47 21.10 -4.48
C MET A 374 14.93 22.45 -3.97
N ARG A 375 13.61 22.57 -3.81
CA ARG A 375 12.97 23.77 -3.28
C ARG A 375 13.38 24.08 -1.84
N LEU A 376 13.46 23.04 -0.99
CA LEU A 376 13.78 23.19 0.43
C LEU A 376 15.28 23.41 0.69
N THR A 377 16.15 22.78 -0.09
CA THR A 377 17.60 22.82 0.12
C THR A 377 18.30 23.90 -0.73
N GLY A 378 17.65 24.42 -1.77
CA GLY A 378 18.31 25.27 -2.77
C GLY A 378 19.34 24.56 -3.64
N LYS A 379 19.50 23.25 -3.51
CA LYS A 379 20.45 22.43 -4.28
C LYS A 379 19.78 21.89 -5.55
N ARG A 380 20.56 21.81 -6.63
CA ARG A 380 20.15 21.20 -7.91
C ARG A 380 20.71 19.81 -8.06
#